data_5574076cb37f9e6ef18626d7ac82966c
#
_entry.id   5574076cb37f9e6ef18626d7ac82966c
#
_cell.length_a   1.000
_cell.length_b   1.000
_cell.length_c   1.000
_cell.angle_alpha   90.00
_cell.angle_beta   90.00
_cell.angle_gamma   90.00
#
_symmetry.space_group_name_H-M   'P 1'
#
loop_
_entity.id
_entity.type
_entity.pdbx_description
1 polymer ?
#
loop_
_entity_poly.entity_id
_entity_poly.type
_entity_poly.pdbx_seq_one_letter_code
_entity_poly.pdbx_strand_id
1 'polypeptide(L)'
;MSEYEKTYETSFRHADGRKARVFSSADKSTVDLHFKWMKDYGVDGVFVQRFVDYTRGDQKNSVSNRILENALEAASKYDRAIAVMYDLSGLRRSGEDCSMIIEDWKRLVDNQKVTNQSGTKTYLHHNGKPVVAIWGVGFPDRPYNIRNIGMERLIDFLQNDPVYGGCTVMLGVPTFWRTLESDCMNDPYLHTLIRKADIVLPWTIQRFSPLLHNDMDRFRDLVIGDIRWCEENGVDYVPAVTPGFSCL
;
A
#
# COMPACT_ATOMS: atom_id res chain seq x y z
N MET A 1 13.51 28.09 -1.90
CA MET A 1 14.17 27.25 -2.93
C MET A 1 13.69 25.82 -2.74
N SER A 2 13.45 25.09 -3.83
CA SER A 2 13.10 23.67 -3.74
C SER A 2 14.30 22.87 -3.21
N GLU A 3 14.10 22.01 -2.24
CA GLU A 3 15.15 21.09 -1.76
C GLU A 3 15.42 19.96 -2.77
N TYR A 4 14.51 19.77 -3.75
CA TYR A 4 14.71 18.79 -4.81
C TYR A 4 15.81 19.20 -5.78
N GLU A 5 16.74 18.29 -6.03
CA GLU A 5 17.81 18.47 -7.01
C GLU A 5 17.26 18.62 -8.43
N LYS A 6 16.21 17.84 -8.76
CA LYS A 6 15.55 17.85 -10.06
C LYS A 6 14.06 18.12 -9.92
N THR A 7 13.54 18.97 -10.80
CA THR A 7 12.10 19.22 -10.93
C THR A 7 11.73 19.38 -12.40
N TYR A 8 10.48 19.08 -12.73
CA TYR A 8 9.95 19.04 -14.08
C TYR A 8 8.80 20.02 -14.23
N GLU A 9 8.75 20.72 -15.35
CA GLU A 9 7.65 21.64 -15.66
C GLU A 9 6.37 20.88 -15.94
N THR A 10 5.25 21.43 -15.48
CA THR A 10 3.91 20.92 -15.75
C THR A 10 3.13 21.86 -16.67
N SER A 11 1.93 21.44 -17.08
CA SER A 11 0.97 22.34 -17.76
C SER A 11 0.33 23.35 -16.82
N PHE A 12 0.36 23.12 -15.50
CA PHE A 12 -0.20 24.02 -14.49
C PHE A 12 0.63 25.29 -14.35
N ARG A 13 -0.05 26.39 -13.99
CA ARG A 13 0.58 27.70 -13.76
C ARG A 13 0.20 28.24 -12.39
N HIS A 14 1.15 28.92 -11.78
CA HIS A 14 0.90 29.76 -10.61
C HIS A 14 0.10 31.02 -11.02
N ALA A 15 -0.46 31.72 -10.02
CA ALA A 15 -1.20 32.95 -10.25
C ALA A 15 -0.37 34.06 -10.97
N ASP A 16 0.94 34.03 -10.82
CA ASP A 16 1.89 34.94 -11.48
C ASP A 16 2.29 34.52 -12.92
N GLY A 17 1.67 33.46 -13.46
CA GLY A 17 1.89 32.95 -14.81
C GLY A 17 3.08 31.99 -14.94
N ARG A 18 3.93 31.82 -13.93
CA ARG A 18 5.04 30.86 -13.96
C ARG A 18 4.50 29.43 -14.02
N LYS A 19 5.18 28.57 -14.77
CA LYS A 19 4.84 27.13 -14.78
C LYS A 19 5.12 26.49 -13.43
N ALA A 20 4.17 25.71 -12.93
CA ALA A 20 4.38 24.89 -11.77
C ALA A 20 5.36 23.75 -12.09
N ARG A 21 6.15 23.36 -11.09
CA ARG A 21 7.15 22.30 -11.23
C ARG A 21 6.89 21.22 -10.17
N VAL A 22 7.14 19.98 -10.54
CA VAL A 22 6.99 18.81 -9.65
C VAL A 22 8.27 17.98 -9.66
N PHE A 23 8.49 17.20 -8.61
CA PHE A 23 9.53 16.18 -8.57
C PHE A 23 9.09 14.90 -9.30
N SER A 24 10.02 13.99 -9.53
CA SER A 24 9.72 12.62 -9.99
C SER A 24 10.24 11.59 -9.01
N SER A 25 9.39 10.65 -8.60
CA SER A 25 9.80 9.50 -7.78
C SER A 25 10.72 8.53 -8.54
N ALA A 26 10.88 8.66 -9.87
CA ALA A 26 11.85 7.90 -10.64
C ALA A 26 13.28 8.45 -10.51
N ASP A 27 13.45 9.64 -9.96
CA ASP A 27 14.77 10.21 -9.70
C ASP A 27 15.32 9.72 -8.37
N LYS A 28 16.51 9.14 -8.41
CA LYS A 28 17.18 8.63 -7.22
C LYS A 28 17.38 9.70 -6.14
N SER A 29 17.75 10.92 -6.52
CA SER A 29 17.94 12.04 -5.58
C SER A 29 16.63 12.45 -4.88
N THR A 30 15.49 12.31 -5.55
CA THR A 30 14.17 12.55 -4.93
C THR A 30 13.86 11.51 -3.86
N VAL A 31 14.05 10.24 -4.18
CA VAL A 31 13.81 9.13 -3.23
C VAL A 31 14.77 9.24 -2.04
N ASP A 32 16.04 9.50 -2.30
CA ASP A 32 17.05 9.69 -1.24
C ASP A 32 16.67 10.83 -0.29
N LEU A 33 16.20 11.96 -0.82
CA LEU A 33 15.73 13.09 -0.02
C LEU A 33 14.51 12.72 0.84
N HIS A 34 13.55 11.98 0.29
CA HIS A 34 12.37 11.55 1.03
C HIS A 34 12.74 10.62 2.20
N PHE A 35 13.65 9.67 2.01
CA PHE A 35 14.11 8.79 3.08
C PHE A 35 14.96 9.54 4.12
N LYS A 36 15.73 10.56 3.69
CA LYS A 36 16.39 11.47 4.63
C LYS A 36 15.37 12.19 5.51
N TRP A 37 14.30 12.75 4.94
CA TRP A 37 13.24 13.39 5.72
C TRP A 37 12.53 12.41 6.66
N MET A 38 12.25 11.18 6.21
CA MET A 38 11.69 10.16 7.11
C MET A 38 12.57 9.95 8.33
N LYS A 39 13.88 9.86 8.14
CA LYS A 39 14.83 9.75 9.26
C LYS A 39 14.79 11.00 10.15
N ASP A 40 14.84 12.18 9.56
CA ASP A 40 14.93 13.45 10.28
C ASP A 40 13.64 13.72 11.09
N TYR A 41 12.49 13.26 10.63
CA TYR A 41 11.17 13.48 11.25
C TYR A 41 10.59 12.26 11.97
N GLY A 42 11.35 11.18 12.13
CA GLY A 42 10.92 10.02 12.93
C GLY A 42 9.87 9.13 12.25
N VAL A 43 9.81 9.13 10.91
CA VAL A 43 8.97 8.19 10.15
C VAL A 43 9.75 6.89 9.94
N ASP A 44 9.19 5.75 10.36
CA ASP A 44 9.91 4.46 10.39
C ASP A 44 10.10 3.84 9.01
N GLY A 45 9.20 4.11 8.06
CA GLY A 45 9.29 3.55 6.72
C GLY A 45 8.09 3.87 5.84
N VAL A 46 8.01 3.20 4.69
CA VAL A 46 6.95 3.41 3.71
C VAL A 46 6.45 2.10 3.10
N PHE A 47 5.18 2.10 2.71
CA PHE A 47 4.67 1.17 1.72
C PHE A 47 4.95 1.73 0.32
N VAL A 48 5.75 1.01 -0.47
CA VAL A 48 6.00 1.37 -1.87
C VAL A 48 4.84 0.86 -2.70
N GLN A 49 3.94 1.78 -3.08
CA GLN A 49 2.74 1.45 -3.84
C GLN A 49 3.09 1.00 -5.25
N ARG A 50 2.50 -0.13 -5.66
CA ARG A 50 2.67 -0.77 -6.95
C ARG A 50 1.32 -1.11 -7.55
N PHE A 51 0.83 -0.27 -8.46
CA PHE A 51 -0.41 -0.54 -9.18
C PHE A 51 -0.25 -1.81 -10.02
N VAL A 52 -1.24 -2.68 -10.00
CA VAL A 52 -1.17 -3.98 -10.70
C VAL A 52 -0.97 -3.81 -12.21
N ASP A 53 -1.48 -2.73 -12.81
CA ASP A 53 -1.24 -2.44 -14.22
C ASP A 53 0.23 -2.15 -14.57
N TYR A 54 1.07 -1.78 -13.61
CA TYR A 54 2.52 -1.64 -13.81
C TYR A 54 3.23 -3.00 -13.93
N THR A 55 2.53 -4.09 -13.63
CA THR A 55 3.08 -5.46 -13.80
C THR A 55 2.93 -5.99 -15.23
N ARG A 56 2.29 -5.23 -16.14
CA ARG A 56 2.16 -5.59 -17.56
C ARG A 56 3.47 -5.38 -18.33
N GLY A 57 3.78 -6.30 -19.23
CA GLY A 57 4.92 -6.19 -20.14
C GLY A 57 6.29 -6.49 -19.52
N ASP A 58 7.35 -5.97 -20.13
CA ASP A 58 8.72 -6.13 -19.61
C ASP A 58 8.94 -5.23 -18.39
N GLN A 59 9.03 -5.86 -17.24
CA GLN A 59 9.21 -5.21 -15.96
C GLN A 59 10.66 -4.76 -15.67
N LYS A 60 11.63 -5.28 -16.41
CA LYS A 60 13.05 -5.10 -16.11
C LYS A 60 13.48 -3.63 -16.09
N ASN A 61 12.90 -2.84 -16.99
CA ASN A 61 13.20 -1.42 -17.15
C ASN A 61 12.01 -0.52 -16.77
N SER A 62 10.98 -1.04 -16.09
CA SER A 62 9.81 -0.24 -15.74
C SER A 62 10.14 0.83 -14.70
N VAL A 63 9.43 1.93 -14.77
CA VAL A 63 9.57 3.03 -13.79
C VAL A 63 9.33 2.54 -12.38
N SER A 64 8.33 1.66 -12.18
CA SER A 64 8.00 1.12 -10.86
C SER A 64 9.12 0.25 -10.27
N ASN A 65 9.84 -0.51 -11.09
CA ASN A 65 11.01 -1.27 -10.64
C ASN A 65 12.14 -0.35 -10.20
N ARG A 66 12.43 0.68 -10.99
CA ARG A 66 13.45 1.68 -10.65
C ARG A 66 13.10 2.44 -9.36
N ILE A 67 11.84 2.79 -9.14
CA ILE A 67 11.40 3.42 -7.89
C ILE A 67 11.66 2.47 -6.72
N LEU A 68 11.31 1.20 -6.84
CA LEU A 68 11.53 0.21 -5.79
C LEU A 68 13.01 -0.01 -5.50
N GLU A 69 13.86 -0.10 -6.53
CA GLU A 69 15.32 -0.19 -6.39
C GLU A 69 15.90 1.02 -5.64
N ASN A 70 15.51 2.23 -6.06
CA ASN A 70 15.93 3.45 -5.37
C ASN A 70 15.45 3.48 -3.91
N ALA A 71 14.22 3.00 -3.64
CA ALA A 71 13.66 2.95 -2.30
C ALA A 71 14.40 1.94 -1.40
N LEU A 72 14.74 0.75 -1.92
CA LEU A 72 15.54 -0.24 -1.20
C LEU A 72 16.91 0.30 -0.81
N GLU A 73 17.60 0.97 -1.73
CA GLU A 73 18.89 1.57 -1.49
C GLU A 73 18.83 2.71 -0.46
N ALA A 74 17.84 3.62 -0.62
CA ALA A 74 17.67 4.74 0.31
C ALA A 74 17.24 4.25 1.71
N ALA A 75 16.36 3.25 1.79
CA ALA A 75 15.94 2.64 3.05
C ALA A 75 17.13 2.07 3.81
N SER A 76 18.02 1.34 3.14
CA SER A 76 19.25 0.82 3.73
C SER A 76 20.16 1.95 4.21
N LYS A 77 20.33 3.01 3.41
CA LYS A 77 21.19 4.17 3.72
C LYS A 77 20.73 4.94 4.96
N TYR A 78 19.42 5.08 5.14
CA TYR A 78 18.84 5.91 6.22
C TYR A 78 18.27 5.08 7.38
N ASP A 79 18.46 3.76 7.38
CA ASP A 79 17.90 2.85 8.39
C ASP A 79 16.38 3.01 8.52
N ARG A 80 15.68 2.96 7.38
CA ARG A 80 14.22 3.00 7.28
C ARG A 80 13.70 1.71 6.65
N ALA A 81 12.45 1.37 6.95
CA ALA A 81 11.82 0.19 6.39
C ALA A 81 11.03 0.49 5.12
N ILE A 82 10.91 -0.51 4.25
CA ILE A 82 9.94 -0.51 3.15
C ILE A 82 9.13 -1.81 3.15
N ALA A 83 7.91 -1.76 2.60
CA ALA A 83 7.20 -2.95 2.17
C ALA A 83 6.54 -2.68 0.82
N VAL A 84 6.35 -3.71 0.01
CA VAL A 84 5.61 -3.61 -1.24
C VAL A 84 4.11 -3.60 -0.93
N MET A 85 3.39 -2.65 -1.54
CA MET A 85 1.94 -2.57 -1.48
C MET A 85 1.35 -2.62 -2.89
N TYR A 86 0.75 -3.75 -3.25
CA TYR A 86 0.03 -3.88 -4.50
C TYR A 86 -1.32 -3.18 -4.44
N ASP A 87 -1.62 -2.37 -5.45
CA ASP A 87 -2.89 -1.66 -5.58
C ASP A 87 -3.74 -2.29 -6.68
N LEU A 88 -4.84 -2.91 -6.26
CA LEU A 88 -5.78 -3.58 -7.15
C LEU A 88 -6.50 -2.64 -8.11
N SER A 89 -6.48 -1.32 -7.89
CA SER A 89 -7.06 -0.33 -8.82
C SER A 89 -6.45 -0.42 -10.22
N GLY A 90 -5.29 -1.07 -10.35
CA GLY A 90 -4.68 -1.41 -11.63
C GLY A 90 -5.38 -2.51 -12.43
N LEU A 91 -6.23 -3.33 -11.79
CA LEU A 91 -7.02 -4.36 -12.46
C LEU A 91 -8.19 -3.70 -13.22
N ARG A 92 -8.01 -3.40 -14.50
CA ARG A 92 -8.98 -2.65 -15.30
C ARG A 92 -9.48 -3.38 -16.53
N ARG A 93 -8.79 -4.46 -16.97
CA ARG A 93 -9.12 -5.20 -18.17
C ARG A 93 -9.84 -6.48 -17.82
N SER A 94 -10.78 -6.87 -18.68
CA SER A 94 -11.46 -8.16 -18.54
C SER A 94 -10.45 -9.31 -18.58
N GLY A 95 -10.59 -10.26 -17.65
CA GLY A 95 -9.71 -11.42 -17.50
C GLY A 95 -8.43 -11.16 -16.70
N GLU A 96 -8.17 -9.93 -16.24
CA GLU A 96 -7.09 -9.67 -15.29
C GLU A 96 -7.48 -10.13 -13.88
N ASP A 97 -6.55 -10.78 -13.21
CA ASP A 97 -6.73 -11.30 -11.85
C ASP A 97 -5.43 -11.19 -11.02
N CYS A 98 -5.47 -11.68 -9.80
CA CYS A 98 -4.33 -11.66 -8.89
C CYS A 98 -3.14 -12.53 -9.32
N SER A 99 -3.25 -13.33 -10.38
CA SER A 99 -2.09 -14.04 -10.94
C SER A 99 -1.00 -13.08 -11.40
N MET A 100 -1.39 -11.88 -11.83
CA MET A 100 -0.44 -10.82 -12.19
C MET A 100 0.45 -10.42 -10.99
N ILE A 101 -0.12 -10.36 -9.80
CA ILE A 101 0.63 -10.08 -8.56
C ILE A 101 1.56 -11.24 -8.22
N ILE A 102 1.09 -12.47 -8.33
CA ILE A 102 1.89 -13.68 -8.08
C ILE A 102 3.13 -13.68 -8.97
N GLU A 103 2.96 -13.46 -10.27
CA GLU A 103 4.08 -13.47 -11.22
C GLU A 103 5.02 -12.25 -11.01
N ASP A 104 4.48 -11.11 -10.61
CA ASP A 104 5.31 -9.95 -10.29
C ASP A 104 6.10 -10.17 -9.00
N TRP A 105 5.47 -10.71 -7.96
CA TRP A 105 6.13 -11.00 -6.69
C TRP A 105 7.30 -11.97 -6.87
N LYS A 106 7.13 -13.05 -7.65
CA LYS A 106 8.23 -13.95 -8.02
C LYS A 106 9.40 -13.19 -8.63
N ARG A 107 9.11 -12.31 -9.61
CA ARG A 107 10.16 -11.47 -10.24
C ARG A 107 10.86 -10.54 -9.25
N LEU A 108 10.11 -9.91 -8.31
CA LEU A 108 10.71 -9.05 -7.30
C LEU A 108 11.62 -9.83 -6.35
N VAL A 109 11.21 -11.01 -5.93
CA VAL A 109 12.03 -11.89 -5.07
C VAL A 109 13.27 -12.38 -5.83
N ASP A 110 13.12 -12.84 -7.07
CA ASP A 110 14.23 -13.40 -7.86
C ASP A 110 15.24 -12.34 -8.30
N ASN A 111 14.77 -11.18 -8.78
CA ASN A 111 15.63 -10.19 -9.42
C ASN A 111 16.07 -9.07 -8.48
N GLN A 112 15.15 -8.57 -7.63
CA GLN A 112 15.43 -7.44 -6.73
C GLN A 112 15.71 -7.88 -5.30
N LYS A 113 15.56 -9.18 -4.99
CA LYS A 113 15.84 -9.76 -3.66
C LYS A 113 15.10 -9.03 -2.54
N VAL A 114 13.88 -8.58 -2.79
CA VAL A 114 13.13 -7.66 -1.89
C VAL A 114 13.01 -8.17 -0.45
N THR A 115 12.89 -9.49 -0.24
CA THR A 115 12.79 -10.11 1.10
C THR A 115 14.13 -10.62 1.64
N ASN A 116 15.18 -10.61 0.83
CA ASN A 116 16.47 -11.26 1.13
C ASN A 116 17.59 -10.24 1.40
N GLN A 117 17.24 -9.10 1.98
CA GLN A 117 18.20 -8.08 2.43
C GLN A 117 18.87 -8.58 3.73
N SER A 118 19.74 -9.57 3.60
CA SER A 118 20.42 -10.19 4.73
C SER A 118 21.18 -9.14 5.56
N GLY A 119 20.84 -9.07 6.83
CA GLY A 119 21.53 -8.21 7.81
C GLY A 119 21.01 -6.77 7.89
N THR A 120 19.99 -6.37 7.14
CA THR A 120 19.38 -5.04 7.21
C THR A 120 17.92 -5.11 7.67
N LYS A 121 17.47 -4.09 8.41
CA LYS A 121 16.04 -3.89 8.75
C LYS A 121 15.26 -3.24 7.61
N THR A 122 15.79 -3.28 6.39
CA THR A 122 15.29 -2.53 5.24
C THR A 122 13.91 -2.98 4.78
N TYR A 123 13.62 -4.29 4.82
CA TYR A 123 12.28 -4.75 4.50
C TYR A 123 11.46 -4.93 5.78
N LEU A 124 10.23 -4.41 5.78
CA LEU A 124 9.32 -4.49 6.94
C LEU A 124 8.97 -5.94 7.25
N HIS A 125 9.13 -6.33 8.49
CA HIS A 125 8.73 -7.64 9.00
C HIS A 125 7.68 -7.48 10.11
N HIS A 126 6.75 -8.42 10.13
CA HIS A 126 5.77 -8.59 11.20
C HIS A 126 5.82 -10.04 11.70
N ASN A 127 6.01 -10.22 13.00
CA ASN A 127 6.21 -11.56 13.62
C ASN A 127 7.31 -12.37 12.90
N GLY A 128 8.40 -11.72 12.47
CA GLY A 128 9.53 -12.36 11.80
C GLY A 128 9.32 -12.68 10.32
N LYS A 129 8.15 -12.34 9.73
CA LYS A 129 7.82 -12.59 8.33
C LYS A 129 7.78 -11.26 7.54
N PRO A 130 8.26 -11.22 6.28
CA PRO A 130 8.18 -10.02 5.45
C PRO A 130 6.72 -9.65 5.14
N VAL A 131 6.39 -8.36 5.21
CA VAL A 131 5.03 -7.86 4.99
C VAL A 131 4.78 -7.59 3.51
N VAL A 132 3.67 -8.09 2.98
CA VAL A 132 3.14 -7.73 1.66
C VAL A 132 1.75 -7.18 1.84
N ALA A 133 1.52 -5.94 1.38
CA ALA A 133 0.21 -5.31 1.46
C ALA A 133 -0.55 -5.42 0.12
N ILE A 134 -1.85 -5.68 0.19
CA ILE A 134 -2.77 -5.70 -0.95
C ILE A 134 -3.85 -4.67 -0.67
N TRP A 135 -3.81 -3.55 -1.38
CA TRP A 135 -4.76 -2.46 -1.21
C TRP A 135 -5.88 -2.51 -2.25
N GLY A 136 -7.09 -2.11 -1.85
CA GLY A 136 -8.24 -2.02 -2.74
C GLY A 136 -9.24 -3.17 -2.61
N VAL A 137 -9.20 -3.91 -1.51
CA VAL A 137 -10.02 -5.11 -1.29
C VAL A 137 -11.38 -4.70 -0.69
N GLY A 138 -12.46 -4.88 -1.44
CA GLY A 138 -13.83 -4.66 -0.93
C GLY A 138 -14.45 -3.29 -1.23
N PHE A 139 -13.84 -2.46 -2.08
CA PHE A 139 -14.43 -1.21 -2.54
C PHE A 139 -15.48 -1.47 -3.64
N PRO A 140 -16.67 -0.85 -3.56
CA PRO A 140 -17.79 -1.14 -4.48
C PRO A 140 -17.63 -0.50 -5.88
N ASP A 141 -16.76 0.51 -6.00
CA ASP A 141 -16.54 1.30 -7.21
C ASP A 141 -15.47 0.72 -8.14
N ARG A 142 -15.01 -0.52 -7.88
CA ARG A 142 -13.94 -1.15 -8.64
C ARG A 142 -14.47 -1.97 -9.83
N PRO A 143 -13.72 -2.05 -10.95
CA PRO A 143 -14.13 -2.82 -12.12
C PRO A 143 -13.97 -4.34 -11.95
N TYR A 144 -13.54 -4.80 -10.77
CA TYR A 144 -13.37 -6.22 -10.45
C TYR A 144 -14.21 -6.61 -9.23
N ASN A 145 -14.48 -7.92 -9.13
CA ASN A 145 -15.16 -8.51 -7.97
C ASN A 145 -14.18 -9.39 -7.20
N ILE A 146 -14.05 -9.17 -5.88
CA ILE A 146 -13.11 -9.90 -5.02
C ILE A 146 -13.32 -11.42 -5.02
N ARG A 147 -14.53 -11.92 -5.38
CA ARG A 147 -14.80 -13.35 -5.50
C ARG A 147 -14.15 -13.98 -6.73
N ASN A 148 -13.93 -13.19 -7.80
CA ASN A 148 -13.58 -13.72 -9.12
C ASN A 148 -12.11 -13.48 -9.50
N ILE A 149 -11.38 -12.65 -8.74
CA ILE A 149 -10.00 -12.27 -9.08
C ILE A 149 -8.93 -13.14 -8.38
N GLY A 150 -9.32 -14.21 -7.72
CA GLY A 150 -8.37 -15.16 -7.12
C GLY A 150 -7.68 -14.66 -5.84
N MET A 151 -8.38 -13.85 -5.03
CA MET A 151 -7.82 -13.29 -3.78
C MET A 151 -7.35 -14.36 -2.79
N GLU A 152 -8.15 -15.43 -2.59
CA GLU A 152 -7.75 -16.51 -1.67
C GLU A 152 -6.48 -17.22 -2.14
N ARG A 153 -6.34 -17.47 -3.45
CA ARG A 153 -5.13 -18.05 -4.03
C ARG A 153 -3.92 -17.14 -3.83
N LEU A 154 -4.10 -15.81 -3.97
CA LEU A 154 -3.02 -14.86 -3.74
C LEU A 154 -2.57 -14.87 -2.27
N ILE A 155 -3.51 -14.82 -1.33
CA ILE A 155 -3.21 -14.86 0.11
C ILE A 155 -2.47 -16.17 0.45
N ASP A 156 -3.00 -17.32 0.01
CA ASP A 156 -2.38 -18.62 0.23
C ASP A 156 -0.97 -18.71 -0.36
N PHE A 157 -0.78 -18.22 -1.59
CA PHE A 157 0.54 -18.17 -2.22
C PHE A 157 1.53 -17.33 -1.42
N LEU A 158 1.15 -16.11 -1.02
CA LEU A 158 2.04 -15.24 -0.26
C LEU A 158 2.39 -15.79 1.13
N GLN A 159 1.47 -16.52 1.76
CA GLN A 159 1.70 -17.12 3.07
C GLN A 159 2.45 -18.46 3.00
N ASN A 160 2.15 -19.31 2.02
CA ASN A 160 2.45 -20.74 2.09
C ASN A 160 3.28 -21.29 0.91
N ASP A 161 3.55 -20.51 -0.17
CA ASP A 161 4.40 -21.02 -1.24
C ASP A 161 5.81 -21.35 -0.71
N PRO A 162 6.37 -22.53 -1.01
CA PRO A 162 7.63 -22.97 -0.42
C PRO A 162 8.86 -22.18 -0.84
N VAL A 163 8.76 -21.41 -1.93
CA VAL A 163 9.88 -20.63 -2.50
C VAL A 163 9.66 -19.12 -2.29
N TYR A 164 8.44 -18.65 -2.53
CA TYR A 164 8.10 -17.23 -2.59
C TYR A 164 7.14 -16.77 -1.48
N GLY A 165 6.67 -17.69 -0.65
CA GLY A 165 5.77 -17.43 0.46
C GLY A 165 6.48 -17.10 1.76
N GLY A 166 5.84 -17.44 2.89
CA GLY A 166 6.32 -17.12 4.22
C GLY A 166 6.10 -15.66 4.61
N CYS A 167 5.24 -14.94 3.88
CA CYS A 167 4.93 -13.54 4.12
C CYS A 167 3.80 -13.35 5.13
N THR A 168 3.79 -12.20 5.80
CA THR A 168 2.61 -11.63 6.44
C THR A 168 1.82 -10.85 5.40
N VAL A 169 0.53 -11.14 5.26
CA VAL A 169 -0.36 -10.49 4.30
C VAL A 169 -1.21 -9.44 4.99
N MET A 170 -1.09 -8.18 4.54
CA MET A 170 -1.91 -7.06 4.99
C MET A 170 -2.95 -6.71 3.93
N LEU A 171 -4.23 -6.59 4.29
CA LEU A 171 -5.29 -6.16 3.38
C LEU A 171 -5.70 -4.72 3.64
N GLY A 172 -5.61 -3.87 2.63
CA GLY A 172 -6.15 -2.52 2.60
C GLY A 172 -7.61 -2.54 2.15
N VAL A 173 -8.52 -2.16 3.05
CA VAL A 173 -9.96 -2.29 2.92
C VAL A 173 -10.69 -0.95 3.07
N PRO A 174 -11.99 -0.83 2.71
CA PRO A 174 -12.78 0.37 2.98
C PRO A 174 -12.90 0.68 4.47
N THR A 175 -13.30 1.91 4.79
CA THR A 175 -13.51 2.37 6.18
C THR A 175 -14.52 1.49 6.93
N PHE A 176 -15.66 1.20 6.29
CA PHE A 176 -16.76 0.47 6.92
C PHE A 176 -16.76 -1.04 6.61
N TRP A 177 -15.53 -1.61 6.46
CA TRP A 177 -15.32 -3.02 6.14
C TRP A 177 -16.00 -3.99 7.12
N ARG A 178 -16.07 -3.63 8.42
CA ARG A 178 -16.67 -4.48 9.45
C ARG A 178 -18.20 -4.54 9.36
N THR A 179 -18.84 -3.43 9.03
CA THR A 179 -20.30 -3.33 8.90
C THR A 179 -20.80 -3.59 7.48
N LEU A 180 -19.91 -3.63 6.48
CA LEU A 180 -20.21 -3.81 5.07
C LEU A 180 -21.16 -2.73 4.50
N GLU A 181 -20.95 -1.49 4.94
CA GLU A 181 -21.81 -0.34 4.62
C GLU A 181 -21.00 0.77 3.92
N SER A 182 -21.70 1.81 3.47
CA SER A 182 -21.16 3.06 2.94
C SER A 182 -20.12 2.87 1.82
N ASP A 183 -18.83 3.04 2.09
CA ASP A 183 -17.74 2.88 1.11
C ASP A 183 -17.28 1.43 0.93
N CYS A 184 -17.94 0.48 1.59
CA CYS A 184 -17.67 -0.94 1.49
C CYS A 184 -18.73 -1.67 0.69
N MET A 185 -18.32 -2.68 -0.08
CA MET A 185 -19.25 -3.59 -0.71
C MET A 185 -20.02 -4.39 0.35
N ASN A 186 -21.32 -4.60 0.13
CA ASN A 186 -22.14 -5.42 1.01
C ASN A 186 -22.00 -6.90 0.64
N ASP A 187 -20.83 -7.47 0.94
CA ASP A 187 -20.52 -8.88 0.69
C ASP A 187 -19.70 -9.48 1.86
N PRO A 188 -20.29 -10.40 2.66
CA PRO A 188 -19.61 -11.06 3.79
C PRO A 188 -18.36 -11.86 3.40
N TYR A 189 -18.14 -12.12 2.11
CA TYR A 189 -16.93 -12.76 1.62
C TYR A 189 -15.67 -11.93 1.94
N LEU A 190 -15.80 -10.61 2.07
CA LEU A 190 -14.71 -9.75 2.53
C LEU A 190 -14.19 -10.20 3.90
N HIS A 191 -15.08 -10.51 4.83
CA HIS A 191 -14.66 -11.01 6.17
C HIS A 191 -13.95 -12.38 6.08
N THR A 192 -14.30 -13.22 5.10
CA THR A 192 -13.57 -14.48 4.87
C THR A 192 -12.15 -14.21 4.42
N LEU A 193 -11.92 -13.24 3.53
CA LEU A 193 -10.59 -12.86 3.09
C LEU A 193 -9.78 -12.24 4.23
N ILE A 194 -10.39 -11.38 5.04
CA ILE A 194 -9.72 -10.72 6.18
C ILE A 194 -9.26 -11.76 7.20
N ARG A 195 -10.10 -12.77 7.52
CA ARG A 195 -9.71 -13.87 8.44
C ARG A 195 -8.62 -14.79 7.92
N LYS A 196 -8.40 -14.82 6.60
CA LYS A 196 -7.28 -15.56 5.98
C LYS A 196 -5.99 -14.75 5.96
N ALA A 197 -6.08 -13.43 5.97
CA ALA A 197 -4.94 -12.53 6.06
C ALA A 197 -4.46 -12.39 7.51
N ASP A 198 -3.32 -11.73 7.67
CA ASP A 198 -2.71 -11.53 8.99
C ASP A 198 -3.06 -10.14 9.57
N ILE A 199 -3.19 -9.13 8.70
CA ILE A 199 -3.36 -7.73 9.11
C ILE A 199 -4.46 -7.08 8.26
N VAL A 200 -5.27 -6.21 8.88
CA VAL A 200 -6.21 -5.33 8.19
C VAL A 200 -5.86 -3.86 8.39
N LEU A 201 -5.92 -3.09 7.29
CA LEU A 201 -5.66 -1.66 7.25
C LEU A 201 -6.84 -0.95 6.58
N PRO A 202 -7.76 -0.32 7.33
CA PRO A 202 -8.88 0.43 6.78
C PRO A 202 -8.46 1.77 6.22
N TRP A 203 -9.09 2.17 5.10
CA TRP A 203 -8.91 3.49 4.51
C TRP A 203 -9.87 4.51 5.13
N THR A 204 -9.43 5.23 6.16
CA THR A 204 -10.27 6.19 6.90
C THR A 204 -10.12 7.64 6.42
N ILE A 205 -9.30 7.88 5.40
CA ILE A 205 -9.00 9.21 4.89
C ILE A 205 -10.25 9.89 4.31
N GLN A 206 -10.52 11.13 4.74
CA GLN A 206 -11.70 11.93 4.37
C GLN A 206 -13.07 11.34 4.78
N ARG A 207 -13.11 10.38 5.69
CA ARG A 207 -14.38 9.82 6.18
C ARG A 207 -14.90 10.51 7.45
N PHE A 208 -14.01 11.21 8.13
CA PHE A 208 -14.29 11.91 9.38
C PHE A 208 -13.66 13.30 9.37
N SER A 209 -14.32 14.27 10.01
CA SER A 209 -13.86 15.66 10.07
C SER A 209 -13.96 16.22 11.48
N PRO A 210 -12.91 16.83 12.02
CA PRO A 210 -12.97 17.50 13.31
C PRO A 210 -13.88 18.74 13.31
N LEU A 211 -14.30 19.20 12.12
CA LEU A 211 -15.20 20.34 11.95
C LEU A 211 -16.69 19.94 12.08
N LEU A 212 -17.00 18.64 12.05
CA LEU A 212 -18.36 18.13 12.17
C LEU A 212 -18.64 17.68 13.60
N HIS A 213 -19.82 18.01 14.11
CA HIS A 213 -20.24 17.63 15.45
C HIS A 213 -20.25 16.11 15.63
N ASN A 214 -19.63 15.62 16.71
CA ASN A 214 -19.52 14.20 17.07
C ASN A 214 -18.77 13.28 16.05
N ASP A 215 -18.19 13.81 14.99
CA ASP A 215 -17.60 12.99 13.96
C ASP A 215 -16.30 12.28 14.44
N MET A 216 -15.56 12.96 15.32
CA MET A 216 -14.37 12.34 15.94
C MET A 216 -14.73 11.27 16.98
N ASP A 217 -15.86 11.40 17.66
CA ASP A 217 -16.38 10.34 18.54
C ASP A 217 -16.81 9.12 17.72
N ARG A 218 -17.50 9.34 16.60
CA ARG A 218 -17.86 8.27 15.65
C ARG A 218 -16.62 7.55 15.09
N PHE A 219 -15.55 8.29 14.76
CA PHE A 219 -14.27 7.71 14.34
C PHE A 219 -13.66 6.85 15.44
N ARG A 220 -13.60 7.35 16.66
CA ARG A 220 -13.10 6.58 17.81
C ARG A 220 -13.89 5.30 18.03
N ASP A 221 -15.21 5.37 18.01
CA ASP A 221 -16.09 4.23 18.24
C ASP A 221 -15.97 3.18 17.10
N LEU A 222 -15.78 3.63 15.85
CA LEU A 222 -15.47 2.77 14.73
C LEU A 222 -14.16 2.00 14.99
N VAL A 223 -13.08 2.71 15.32
CA VAL A 223 -11.75 2.10 15.55
C VAL A 223 -11.80 1.11 16.72
N ILE A 224 -12.49 1.46 17.82
CA ILE A 224 -12.66 0.53 18.95
C ILE A 224 -13.41 -0.73 18.52
N GLY A 225 -14.47 -0.59 17.72
CA GLY A 225 -15.24 -1.72 17.19
C GLY A 225 -14.40 -2.60 16.25
N ASP A 226 -13.58 -1.98 15.41
CA ASP A 226 -12.69 -2.69 14.50
C ASP A 226 -11.61 -3.48 15.25
N ILE A 227 -10.98 -2.86 16.25
CA ILE A 227 -9.97 -3.53 17.11
C ILE A 227 -10.59 -4.76 17.79
N ARG A 228 -11.77 -4.64 18.39
CA ARG A 228 -12.46 -5.77 19.05
C ARG A 228 -12.75 -6.91 18.07
N TRP A 229 -13.25 -6.58 16.89
CA TRP A 229 -13.50 -7.60 15.87
C TRP A 229 -12.21 -8.28 15.45
N CYS A 230 -11.12 -7.55 15.30
CA CYS A 230 -9.81 -8.12 14.96
C CYS A 230 -9.29 -9.04 16.06
N GLU A 231 -9.36 -8.64 17.33
CA GLU A 231 -9.00 -9.46 18.48
C GLU A 231 -9.80 -10.78 18.52
N GLU A 232 -11.13 -10.72 18.32
CA GLU A 232 -12.03 -11.88 18.28
C GLU A 232 -11.74 -12.85 17.11
N ASN A 233 -11.15 -12.34 16.01
CA ASN A 233 -10.90 -13.13 14.80
C ASN A 233 -9.41 -13.44 14.55
N GLY A 234 -8.51 -13.05 15.46
CA GLY A 234 -7.08 -13.34 15.37
C GLY A 234 -6.38 -12.62 14.22
N VAL A 235 -6.83 -11.40 13.90
CA VAL A 235 -6.27 -10.53 12.85
C VAL A 235 -5.69 -9.28 13.50
N ASP A 236 -4.50 -8.85 13.09
CA ASP A 236 -3.92 -7.61 13.59
C ASP A 236 -4.53 -6.38 12.89
N TYR A 237 -4.62 -5.27 13.61
CA TYR A 237 -5.23 -4.02 13.14
C TYR A 237 -4.21 -2.91 13.00
N VAL A 238 -4.14 -2.27 11.83
CA VAL A 238 -3.31 -1.09 11.60
C VAL A 238 -4.21 0.11 11.28
N PRO A 239 -4.32 1.10 12.18
CA PRO A 239 -5.14 2.28 11.93
C PRO A 239 -4.49 3.19 10.89
N ALA A 240 -5.29 3.68 9.94
CA ALA A 240 -4.87 4.75 9.04
C ALA A 240 -5.30 6.10 9.58
N VAL A 241 -4.34 7.03 9.70
CA VAL A 241 -4.58 8.41 10.11
C VAL A 241 -3.94 9.37 9.12
N THR A 242 -4.49 10.57 9.00
CA THR A 242 -3.96 11.60 8.11
C THR A 242 -3.99 12.96 8.79
N PRO A 243 -2.92 13.77 8.67
CA PRO A 243 -2.91 15.14 9.19
C PRO A 243 -3.79 16.09 8.39
N GLY A 244 -4.15 15.73 7.18
CA GLY A 244 -5.00 16.47 6.28
C GLY A 244 -5.01 15.87 4.88
N PHE A 245 -6.00 16.26 4.08
CA PHE A 245 -6.14 15.83 2.69
C PHE A 245 -6.72 16.97 1.86
N SER A 246 -6.21 17.13 0.63
CA SER A 246 -6.77 18.06 -0.36
C SER A 246 -7.00 17.30 -1.66
N CYS A 247 -8.21 17.42 -2.20
CA CYS A 247 -8.59 16.93 -3.50
C CYS A 247 -9.02 18.15 -4.34
N LEU A 248 -8.09 18.67 -5.14
CA LEU A 248 -8.33 19.79 -6.07
C LEU A 248 -8.55 19.23 -7.48
#